data_056ff25ed11e31d87d14e9cace3a0221
#
_entry.id   056ff25ed11e31d87d14e9cace3a0221
#
_cell.length_a   1.000
_cell.length_b   1.000
_cell.length_c   1.000
_cell.angle_alpha   90.00
_cell.angle_beta   90.00
_cell.angle_gamma   90.00
#
_symmetry.space_group_name_H-M   'P 1'
#
loop_
_entity.id
_entity.type
_entity.pdbx_description
1 polymer ?
#
loop_
_entity_poly.entity_id
_entity_poly.type
_entity_poly.pdbx_seq_one_letter_code
_entity_poly.pdbx_strand_id
1 'polypeptide(L)'
;MKKFVFLFISIVLLGVSAYFAFVYYVPFSEGYRSGELIKFSRKGVLVKTWEGEISQGISGAQIFQFSVQDNKKEVIEKLKEYQGQYVKVTYQERYTTFFWWGDTNHFITEVVKETSPHFRK
;
A
#
# COMPACT_ATOMS: atom_id res chain seq x y z
N MET A 1 -15.17 -29.92 -31.65
CA MET A 1 -15.57 -29.60 -30.28
C MET A 1 -14.42 -29.29 -29.37
N LYS A 2 -13.45 -30.18 -29.30
CA LYS A 2 -12.31 -29.95 -28.41
C LYS A 2 -11.51 -28.69 -28.77
N LYS A 3 -11.40 -28.39 -30.07
CA LYS A 3 -10.68 -27.20 -30.51
C LYS A 3 -11.30 -25.91 -29.99
N PHE A 4 -12.63 -25.85 -29.98
CA PHE A 4 -13.32 -24.67 -29.50
C PHE A 4 -13.17 -24.52 -27.99
N VAL A 5 -13.15 -25.61 -27.26
CA VAL A 5 -12.95 -25.59 -25.82
C VAL A 5 -11.56 -25.08 -25.49
N PHE A 6 -10.52 -25.59 -26.18
CA PHE A 6 -9.15 -25.13 -25.98
C PHE A 6 -9.00 -23.65 -26.31
N LEU A 7 -9.63 -23.23 -27.41
CA LEU A 7 -9.56 -21.82 -27.80
C LEU A 7 -10.21 -20.94 -26.76
N PHE A 8 -11.38 -21.35 -26.26
CA PHE A 8 -12.10 -20.59 -25.24
C PHE A 8 -11.27 -20.48 -23.96
N ILE A 9 -10.73 -21.58 -23.50
CA ILE A 9 -9.90 -21.60 -22.30
C ILE A 9 -8.69 -20.71 -22.47
N SER A 10 -8.04 -20.77 -23.64
CA SER A 10 -6.86 -19.94 -23.91
C SER A 10 -7.20 -18.46 -23.86
N ILE A 11 -8.34 -18.07 -24.42
CA ILE A 11 -8.77 -16.67 -24.39
C ILE A 11 -9.04 -16.21 -22.97
N VAL A 12 -9.71 -17.06 -22.19
CA VAL A 12 -10.00 -16.73 -20.78
C VAL A 12 -8.72 -16.58 -20.00
N LEU A 13 -7.78 -17.51 -20.16
CA LEU A 13 -6.51 -17.44 -19.44
C LEU A 13 -5.71 -16.18 -19.83
N LEU A 14 -5.72 -15.85 -21.10
CA LEU A 14 -5.03 -14.65 -21.58
C LEU A 14 -5.65 -13.39 -20.98
N GLY A 15 -6.99 -13.34 -20.96
CA GLY A 15 -7.70 -12.20 -20.39
C GLY A 15 -7.44 -12.04 -18.89
N VAL A 16 -7.49 -13.14 -18.16
CA VAL A 16 -7.23 -13.14 -16.72
C VAL A 16 -5.79 -12.70 -16.45
N SER A 17 -4.83 -13.23 -17.23
CA SER A 17 -3.43 -12.86 -17.07
C SER A 17 -3.21 -11.38 -17.35
N ALA A 18 -3.86 -10.86 -18.39
CA ALA A 18 -3.75 -9.44 -18.72
C ALA A 18 -4.33 -8.58 -17.61
N TYR A 19 -5.45 -8.98 -17.04
CA TYR A 19 -6.07 -8.24 -15.95
C TYR A 19 -5.15 -8.19 -14.73
N PHE A 20 -4.58 -9.32 -14.33
CA PHE A 20 -3.68 -9.35 -13.19
C PHE A 20 -2.42 -8.54 -13.46
N ALA A 21 -1.87 -8.61 -14.67
CA ALA A 21 -0.72 -7.82 -15.02
C ALA A 21 -1.03 -6.33 -14.95
N PHE A 22 -2.19 -5.94 -15.44
CA PHE A 22 -2.61 -4.53 -15.40
C PHE A 22 -2.71 -4.05 -13.95
N VAL A 23 -3.40 -4.80 -13.10
CA VAL A 23 -3.58 -4.43 -11.70
C VAL A 23 -2.24 -4.37 -10.98
N TYR A 24 -1.36 -5.33 -11.26
CA TYR A 24 -0.09 -5.42 -10.57
C TYR A 24 0.89 -4.31 -10.97
N TYR A 25 0.98 -4.02 -12.26
CA TYR A 25 2.02 -3.13 -12.77
C TYR A 25 1.57 -1.69 -12.99
N VAL A 26 0.28 -1.45 -13.11
CA VAL A 26 -0.22 -0.11 -13.42
C VAL A 26 -0.91 0.47 -12.19
N PRO A 27 -0.26 1.40 -11.48
CA PRO A 27 -0.93 2.05 -10.34
C PRO A 27 -1.98 3.03 -10.82
N PHE A 28 -3.04 3.17 -10.04
CA PHE A 28 -4.11 4.11 -10.33
C PHE A 28 -3.63 5.55 -10.19
N SER A 29 -2.90 5.83 -9.11
CA SER A 29 -2.34 7.14 -8.90
C SER A 29 -1.15 7.06 -7.95
N GLU A 30 -0.38 8.13 -7.91
CA GLU A 30 0.71 8.30 -6.95
C GLU A 30 0.53 9.62 -6.24
N GLY A 31 0.98 9.67 -5.00
CA GLY A 31 0.89 10.90 -4.25
C GLY A 31 1.77 10.87 -3.01
N TYR A 32 1.64 11.93 -2.23
CA TYR A 32 2.43 12.10 -1.02
C TYR A 32 1.49 12.44 0.13
N ARG A 33 1.81 11.92 1.32
CA ARG A 33 1.09 12.26 2.53
C ARG A 33 2.08 12.52 3.63
N SER A 34 1.82 13.53 4.42
CA SER A 34 2.64 13.85 5.58
C SER A 34 1.77 13.82 6.82
N GLY A 35 2.35 13.36 7.92
CA GLY A 35 1.63 13.30 9.17
C GLY A 35 2.42 12.54 10.19
N GLU A 36 1.82 12.38 11.37
CA GLU A 36 2.43 11.62 12.45
C GLU A 36 2.13 10.13 12.27
N LEU A 37 3.18 9.31 12.24
CA LEU A 37 3.01 7.88 12.12
C LEU A 37 2.58 7.31 13.46
N ILE A 38 1.29 7.04 13.59
CA ILE A 38 0.73 6.64 14.88
C ILE A 38 0.65 5.14 15.06
N LYS A 39 0.72 4.39 13.95
CA LYS A 39 0.61 2.94 14.03
C LYS A 39 1.29 2.32 12.84
N PHE A 40 2.01 1.23 13.08
CA PHE A 40 2.55 0.39 12.01
C PHE A 40 2.71 -1.01 12.58
N SER A 41 2.01 -1.96 11.99
CA SER A 41 2.01 -3.31 12.52
C SER A 41 1.84 -4.31 11.39
N ARG A 42 2.14 -5.56 11.71
CA ARG A 42 1.92 -6.67 10.80
C ARG A 42 0.68 -7.41 11.29
N LYS A 43 -0.28 -7.59 10.41
CA LYS A 43 -1.52 -8.24 10.81
C LYS A 43 -2.00 -9.24 9.77
N GLY A 44 -2.94 -10.07 10.16
CA GLY A 44 -3.47 -11.13 9.35
C GLY A 44 -3.32 -12.46 10.06
N VAL A 45 -4.15 -13.42 9.70
CA VAL A 45 -4.13 -14.73 10.32
C VAL A 45 -3.36 -15.71 9.47
N LEU A 46 -3.80 -15.91 8.24
CA LEU A 46 -3.13 -16.86 7.34
C LEU A 46 -2.08 -16.16 6.49
N VAL A 47 -2.43 -15.01 5.96
CA VAL A 47 -1.51 -14.18 5.18
C VAL A 47 -1.31 -12.89 5.95
N LYS A 48 -0.06 -12.58 6.27
CA LYS A 48 0.24 -11.37 7.04
C LYS A 48 0.65 -10.24 6.12
N THR A 49 0.13 -9.07 6.43
CA THR A 49 0.43 -7.86 5.66
C THR A 49 0.84 -6.74 6.61
N TRP A 50 1.65 -5.82 6.11
CA TRP A 50 2.07 -4.66 6.89
C TRP A 50 1.08 -3.54 6.68
N GLU A 51 0.52 -3.03 7.76
CA GLU A 51 -0.51 -1.99 7.74
C GLU A 51 -0.12 -0.87 8.68
N GLY A 52 -0.45 0.35 8.31
CA GLY A 52 -0.13 1.48 9.14
C GLY A 52 -1.14 2.60 9.01
N GLU A 53 -1.00 3.59 9.91
CA GLU A 53 -1.87 4.75 9.94
C GLU A 53 -1.05 5.99 10.23
N ILE A 54 -1.37 7.05 9.51
CA ILE A 54 -0.76 8.36 9.69
C ILE A 54 -1.85 9.34 10.07
N SER A 55 -1.64 10.05 11.16
CA SER A 55 -2.57 11.09 11.59
C SER A 55 -2.21 12.40 10.90
N GLN A 56 -3.15 12.93 10.16
CA GLN A 56 -2.99 14.21 9.49
C GLN A 56 -3.83 15.24 10.24
N GLY A 57 -3.24 16.38 10.52
CA GLY A 57 -3.94 17.44 11.20
C GLY A 57 -3.78 17.37 12.72
N ILE A 58 -4.07 18.49 13.37
CA ILE A 58 -3.81 18.66 14.79
C ILE A 58 -4.73 17.82 15.66
N SER A 59 -5.98 17.75 15.27
CA SER A 59 -6.98 17.05 16.07
C SER A 59 -6.96 15.53 15.92
N GLY A 60 -6.18 15.04 14.96
CA GLY A 60 -6.21 13.62 14.65
C GLY A 60 -7.49 13.17 13.96
N ALA A 61 -8.27 14.11 13.46
CA ALA A 61 -9.53 13.80 12.80
C ALA A 61 -9.36 13.11 11.46
N GLN A 62 -8.21 13.27 10.83
CA GLN A 62 -7.94 12.67 9.53
C GLN A 62 -6.88 11.60 9.66
N ILE A 63 -7.27 10.37 9.38
CA ILE A 63 -6.37 9.23 9.45
C ILE A 63 -6.20 8.67 8.05
N PHE A 64 -4.95 8.57 7.61
CA PHE A 64 -4.62 7.95 6.34
C PHE A 64 -4.14 6.54 6.61
N GLN A 65 -4.87 5.56 6.10
CA GLN A 65 -4.51 4.16 6.26
C GLN A 65 -3.78 3.69 5.02
N PHE A 66 -2.73 2.89 5.23
CA PHE A 66 -1.92 2.42 4.13
C PHE A 66 -1.43 1.00 4.37
N SER A 67 -0.97 0.38 3.29
CA SER A 67 -0.37 -0.94 3.35
C SER A 67 1.05 -0.87 2.79
N VAL A 68 1.88 -1.83 3.17
CA VAL A 68 3.24 -1.93 2.64
C VAL A 68 3.44 -3.37 2.18
N GLN A 69 3.92 -3.52 0.95
CA GLN A 69 4.20 -4.85 0.43
C GLN A 69 5.39 -5.47 1.17
N ASP A 70 5.31 -6.77 1.40
CA ASP A 70 6.30 -7.48 2.19
C ASP A 70 7.70 -7.42 1.59
N ASN A 71 7.80 -7.23 0.29
CA ASN A 71 9.11 -7.14 -0.37
C ASN A 71 9.77 -5.77 -0.26
N LYS A 72 9.08 -4.79 0.33
CA LYS A 72 9.63 -3.46 0.55
C LYS A 72 10.32 -3.39 1.90
N LYS A 73 11.40 -4.14 2.05
CA LYS A 73 12.06 -4.28 3.35
C LYS A 73 12.61 -2.98 3.91
N GLU A 74 13.20 -2.14 3.06
CA GLU A 74 13.72 -0.85 3.50
C GLU A 74 12.63 0.04 4.06
N VAL A 75 11.49 0.08 3.39
CA VAL A 75 10.37 0.90 3.82
C VAL A 75 9.84 0.38 5.15
N ILE A 76 9.73 -0.93 5.28
CA ILE A 76 9.26 -1.56 6.51
C ILE A 76 10.15 -1.18 7.69
N GLU A 77 11.47 -1.27 7.51
CA GLU A 77 12.40 -0.95 8.58
C GLU A 77 12.33 0.52 8.97
N LYS A 78 12.22 1.41 7.98
CA LYS A 78 12.10 2.83 8.26
C LYS A 78 10.80 3.15 8.99
N LEU A 79 9.70 2.52 8.60
CA LEU A 79 8.43 2.75 9.26
C LEU A 79 8.45 2.26 10.71
N LYS A 80 9.10 1.14 10.96
CA LYS A 80 9.27 0.66 12.33
C LYS A 80 10.02 1.67 13.18
N GLU A 81 11.07 2.25 12.61
CA GLU A 81 11.90 3.20 13.33
C GLU A 81 11.20 4.52 13.57
N TYR A 82 10.35 4.93 12.64
CA TYR A 82 9.74 6.24 12.66
C TYR A 82 8.39 6.31 13.37
N GLN A 83 7.96 5.24 14.00
CA GLN A 83 6.70 5.27 14.73
C GLN A 83 6.73 6.35 15.79
N GLY A 84 5.65 7.13 15.86
CA GLY A 84 5.55 8.24 16.78
C GLY A 84 6.17 9.53 16.27
N GLN A 85 6.71 9.51 15.06
CA GLN A 85 7.37 10.68 14.49
C GLN A 85 6.61 11.18 13.28
N TYR A 86 6.89 12.43 12.92
CA TYR A 86 6.29 13.03 11.74
C TYR A 86 7.05 12.58 10.49
N VAL A 87 6.33 12.07 9.51
CA VAL A 87 6.94 11.51 8.32
C VAL A 87 6.20 11.98 7.08
N LYS A 88 6.89 11.88 5.96
CA LYS A 88 6.31 12.06 4.64
C LYS A 88 6.45 10.74 3.90
N VAL A 89 5.34 10.24 3.40
CA VAL A 89 5.33 8.97 2.67
C VAL A 89 4.94 9.21 1.22
N THR A 90 5.53 8.42 0.35
CA THR A 90 5.14 8.36 -1.06
C THR A 90 4.33 7.08 -1.22
N TYR A 91 3.18 7.19 -1.85
CA TYR A 91 2.31 6.03 -2.00
C TYR A 91 1.85 5.88 -3.43
N GLN A 92 1.45 4.66 -3.76
CA GLN A 92 0.77 4.34 -5.00
C GLN A 92 -0.61 3.81 -4.66
N GLU A 93 -1.62 4.36 -5.31
CA GLU A 93 -2.99 3.88 -5.16
C GLU A 93 -3.27 2.93 -6.32
N ARG A 94 -3.70 1.72 -6.00
CA ARG A 94 -3.98 0.70 -7.00
C ARG A 94 -5.46 0.64 -7.31
N TYR A 95 -5.80 0.08 -8.48
CA TYR A 95 -7.20 -0.10 -8.86
C TYR A 95 -7.91 -1.02 -7.90
N THR A 96 -7.19 -2.04 -7.40
CA THR A 96 -7.73 -2.97 -6.43
C THR A 96 -6.58 -3.56 -5.62
N THR A 97 -6.91 -4.21 -4.52
CA THR A 97 -5.91 -4.93 -3.75
C THR A 97 -6.34 -6.38 -3.58
N PHE A 98 -5.36 -7.24 -3.36
CA PHE A 98 -5.60 -8.63 -3.06
C PHE A 98 -5.28 -8.87 -1.58
N PHE A 99 -5.92 -9.88 -0.99
CA PHE A 99 -5.77 -10.12 0.44
C PHE A 99 -4.31 -10.37 0.85
N TRP A 100 -3.47 -10.80 -0.09
CA TRP A 100 -2.05 -11.04 0.20
C TRP A 100 -1.17 -9.80 0.04
N TRP A 101 -1.72 -8.71 -0.53
CA TRP A 101 -0.99 -7.46 -0.66
C TRP A 101 -1.18 -6.58 0.56
N GLY A 102 -2.41 -6.44 1.01
CA GLY A 102 -2.73 -5.56 2.11
C GLY A 102 -4.22 -5.29 2.18
N ASP A 103 -4.62 -4.58 3.24
CA ASP A 103 -6.02 -4.25 3.48
C ASP A 103 -6.48 -3.01 2.73
N THR A 104 -5.55 -2.19 2.27
CA THR A 104 -5.90 -0.92 1.61
C THR A 104 -5.37 -0.91 0.19
N ASN A 105 -5.88 0.04 -0.60
CA ASN A 105 -5.40 0.23 -1.97
C ASN A 105 -4.18 1.14 -2.03
N HIS A 106 -3.77 1.70 -0.88
CA HIS A 106 -2.66 2.64 -0.82
C HIS A 106 -1.42 1.90 -0.34
N PHE A 107 -0.40 1.85 -1.18
CA PHE A 107 0.82 1.12 -0.88
C PHE A 107 1.98 2.09 -0.81
N ILE A 108 2.71 2.07 0.29
CA ILE A 108 3.83 2.96 0.54
C ILE A 108 5.04 2.47 -0.24
N THR A 109 5.65 3.35 -1.00
CA THR A 109 6.86 3.03 -1.75
C THR A 109 8.10 3.69 -1.16
N GLU A 110 7.92 4.75 -0.37
CA GLU A 110 9.03 5.45 0.24
C GLU A 110 8.55 6.20 1.47
N VAL A 111 9.42 6.34 2.45
CA VAL A 111 9.12 7.11 3.64
C VAL A 111 10.37 7.89 4.05
N VAL A 112 10.18 9.15 4.43
CA VAL A 112 11.26 9.98 4.95
C VAL A 112 10.76 10.68 6.19
N LYS A 113 11.70 10.95 7.10
CA LYS A 113 11.39 11.70 8.30
C LYS A 113 11.25 13.17 7.96
N GLU A 114 10.29 13.84 8.58
CA GLU A 114 10.01 15.23 8.29
C GLU A 114 9.72 15.98 9.58
N THR A 115 10.01 17.27 9.59
CA THR A 115 9.71 18.09 10.75
C THR A 115 8.25 18.48 10.73
N SER A 116 7.56 18.22 11.84
CA SER A 116 6.16 18.57 11.96
C SER A 116 5.97 20.08 11.92
N PRO A 117 5.03 20.58 11.12
CA PRO A 117 4.73 22.01 11.14
C PRO A 117 4.08 22.47 12.43
N HIS A 118 3.66 21.54 13.27
CA HIS A 118 3.02 21.85 14.54
C HIS A 118 4.02 21.97 15.69
N PHE A 119 5.27 21.55 15.47
CA PHE A 119 6.32 21.65 16.47
C PHE A 119 7.31 22.71 16.03
N ARG A 120 6.90 23.95 16.15
CA ARG A 120 7.74 25.07 15.75
C ARG A 120 8.74 25.39 16.86
N LYS A 121 9.95 25.59 16.44
CA LYS A 121 10.99 25.97 17.38
C LYS A 121 11.25 27.45 17.33
#